data_b44d8196af5a23bb55825903ec7e3dbc
#
_entry.id   b44d8196af5a23bb55825903ec7e3dbc
#
_cell.length_a   1.000
_cell.length_b   1.000
_cell.length_c   1.000
_cell.angle_alpha   90.00
_cell.angle_beta   90.00
_cell.angle_gamma   90.00
#
_symmetry.space_group_name_H-M   'P 1'
#
loop_
_entity.id
_entity.type
_entity.pdbx_description
1 polymer ?
#
loop_
_entity_poly.entity_id
_entity_poly.type
_entity_poly.pdbx_seq_one_letter_code
_entity_poly.pdbx_strand_id
1 'polypeptide(L)'
;MSRIDTLVCTDARKTKYRFVVLTMIFLVYAINYADRTNIGAVLPFIIDEFHINNFEAGAIASMFFLGYAVSQIPAGFFIAKRGTRGLVSLSIFGFSAFTWLMGTVSSVFGLKLVRLGLGLSEGPCPVGLASTINNWFPPKEKATATGVYIAATMFAPIIVPPLAVWIAVTWGWRWVFFSFAIPGIVAAIAWYLLVKSKPSESGFVSQSELAEINAGRESHNNSVRENILIADRFTWLDKIIRVKKMAPIDTAKGLFTSKNIL
;
A
#
# COMPACT_ATOMS: atom_id res chain seq x y z
N MET A 1 -30.82 -43.99 10.88
CA MET A 1 -29.50 -43.46 10.54
C MET A 1 -29.60 -42.73 9.25
N SER A 2 -29.55 -41.44 9.30
CA SER A 2 -30.21 -40.51 8.37
C SER A 2 -29.36 -40.13 7.16
N ARG A 3 -30.01 -40.00 6.02
CA ARG A 3 -29.56 -39.49 4.71
C ARG A 3 -29.20 -38.00 4.71
N ILE A 4 -28.72 -37.43 5.81
CA ILE A 4 -28.39 -35.98 5.91
C ILE A 4 -26.91 -35.68 5.76
N ASP A 5 -26.02 -36.71 5.83
CA ASP A 5 -24.57 -36.49 5.81
C ASP A 5 -23.91 -36.42 4.40
N THR A 6 -24.71 -36.44 3.33
CA THR A 6 -24.18 -36.58 1.95
C THR A 6 -24.26 -35.27 1.13
N LEU A 7 -24.64 -34.15 1.72
CA LEU A 7 -24.79 -32.86 0.96
C LEU A 7 -23.77 -31.77 1.28
N VAL A 8 -22.67 -32.08 1.98
CA VAL A 8 -21.63 -31.10 2.34
C VAL A 8 -20.32 -31.26 1.55
N CYS A 9 -20.30 -32.02 0.48
CA CYS A 9 -19.11 -32.24 -0.32
C CYS A 9 -19.25 -31.79 -1.77
N THR A 10 -19.52 -30.50 -2.03
CA THR A 10 -19.46 -29.97 -3.41
C THR A 10 -18.96 -28.54 -3.46
N ASP A 11 -17.74 -28.30 -2.96
CA ASP A 11 -16.88 -27.27 -3.55
C ASP A 11 -15.41 -27.59 -3.26
N ALA A 12 -14.93 -28.69 -3.83
CA ALA A 12 -13.54 -29.16 -3.70
C ALA A 12 -12.57 -28.47 -4.67
N ARG A 13 -12.97 -27.39 -5.35
CA ARG A 13 -12.03 -26.57 -6.13
C ARG A 13 -11.25 -25.68 -5.17
N LYS A 14 -10.00 -26.08 -4.88
CA LYS A 14 -9.03 -25.18 -4.23
C LYS A 14 -8.83 -23.96 -5.13
N THR A 15 -9.45 -22.86 -4.78
CA THR A 15 -9.11 -21.57 -5.40
C THR A 15 -7.76 -21.11 -4.87
N LYS A 16 -7.07 -20.31 -5.67
CA LYS A 16 -5.83 -19.62 -5.29
C LYS A 16 -6.01 -18.12 -5.48
N TYR A 17 -7.17 -17.61 -5.08
CA TYR A 17 -7.54 -16.22 -5.32
C TYR A 17 -6.62 -15.22 -4.63
N ARG A 18 -5.97 -15.63 -3.54
CA ARG A 18 -4.92 -14.84 -2.87
C ARG A 18 -3.80 -14.39 -3.82
N PHE A 19 -3.45 -15.19 -4.84
CA PHE A 19 -2.45 -14.81 -5.82
C PHE A 19 -2.95 -13.74 -6.83
N VAL A 20 -4.25 -13.71 -7.12
CA VAL A 20 -4.87 -12.62 -7.88
C VAL A 20 -4.76 -11.32 -7.08
N VAL A 21 -5.03 -11.39 -5.78
CA VAL A 21 -4.85 -10.24 -4.87
C VAL A 21 -3.39 -9.80 -4.82
N LEU A 22 -2.44 -10.74 -4.79
CA LEU A 22 -1.00 -10.42 -4.83
C LEU A 22 -0.59 -9.71 -6.11
N THR A 23 -1.08 -10.19 -7.26
CA THR A 23 -0.85 -9.52 -8.56
C THR A 23 -1.41 -8.11 -8.55
N MET A 24 -2.61 -7.91 -8.01
CA MET A 24 -3.19 -6.57 -7.86
C MET A 24 -2.36 -5.67 -6.94
N ILE A 25 -1.84 -6.21 -5.83
CA ILE A 25 -0.93 -5.49 -4.93
C ILE A 25 0.34 -5.06 -5.67
N PHE A 26 0.95 -5.97 -6.42
CA PHE A 26 2.15 -5.68 -7.22
C PHE A 26 1.88 -4.58 -8.26
N LEU A 27 0.81 -4.71 -9.05
CA LEU A 27 0.46 -3.73 -10.09
C LEU A 27 0.17 -2.35 -9.50
N VAL A 28 -0.63 -2.29 -8.44
CA VAL A 28 -0.96 -1.02 -7.76
C VAL A 28 0.31 -0.36 -7.22
N TYR A 29 1.21 -1.13 -6.64
CA TYR A 29 2.44 -0.56 -6.07
C TYR A 29 3.46 -0.18 -7.15
N ALA A 30 3.48 -0.89 -8.27
CA ALA A 30 4.27 -0.49 -9.43
C ALA A 30 3.77 0.84 -10.03
N ILE A 31 2.45 1.03 -10.15
CA ILE A 31 1.85 2.30 -10.59
C ILE A 31 2.19 3.42 -9.59
N ASN A 32 2.07 3.15 -8.29
CA ASN A 32 2.42 4.09 -7.24
C ASN A 32 3.89 4.56 -7.35
N TYR A 33 4.83 3.64 -7.58
CA TYR A 33 6.23 4.00 -7.79
C TYR A 33 6.50 4.66 -9.15
N ALA A 34 5.67 4.37 -10.16
CA ALA A 34 5.73 5.07 -11.44
C ALA A 34 5.48 6.58 -11.27
N ASP A 35 4.48 6.95 -10.47
CA ASP A 35 4.15 8.35 -10.18
C ASP A 35 5.24 9.09 -9.40
N ARG A 36 6.02 8.38 -8.60
CA ARG A 36 7.20 8.95 -7.92
C ARG A 36 8.36 9.16 -8.85
N THR A 37 8.53 8.26 -9.81
CA THR A 37 9.71 8.22 -10.67
C THR A 37 9.57 9.15 -11.88
N ASN A 38 8.35 9.32 -12.40
CA ASN A 38 8.08 10.12 -13.59
C ASN A 38 8.52 11.59 -13.45
N ILE A 39 8.40 12.18 -12.25
CA ILE A 39 8.79 13.58 -12.02
C ILE A 39 10.28 13.80 -12.26
N GLY A 40 11.14 12.85 -11.82
CA GLY A 40 12.58 12.95 -12.05
C GLY A 40 12.94 13.01 -13.53
N ALA A 41 12.21 12.26 -14.36
CA ALA A 41 12.41 12.23 -15.80
C ALA A 41 11.91 13.52 -16.51
N VAL A 42 10.85 14.15 -16.00
CA VAL A 42 10.25 15.35 -16.61
C VAL A 42 10.74 16.66 -15.99
N LEU A 43 11.43 16.60 -14.87
CA LEU A 43 11.90 17.80 -14.14
C LEU A 43 12.75 18.76 -14.99
N PRO A 44 13.67 18.30 -15.86
CA PRO A 44 14.41 19.19 -16.76
C PRO A 44 13.50 20.02 -17.68
N PHE A 45 12.43 19.41 -18.20
CA PHE A 45 11.46 20.10 -19.06
C PHE A 45 10.64 21.15 -18.30
N ILE A 46 10.33 20.89 -17.02
CA ILE A 46 9.66 21.82 -16.13
C ILE A 46 10.57 23.01 -15.79
N ILE A 47 11.85 22.76 -15.51
CA ILE A 47 12.87 23.79 -15.24
C ILE A 47 12.98 24.73 -16.43
N ASP A 48 13.06 24.18 -17.64
CA ASP A 48 13.19 24.95 -18.88
C ASP A 48 11.93 25.81 -19.16
N GLU A 49 10.73 25.23 -19.04
CA GLU A 49 9.48 25.93 -19.33
C GLU A 49 9.17 27.07 -18.32
N PHE A 50 9.38 26.81 -17.03
CA PHE A 50 9.05 27.76 -15.96
C PHE A 50 10.23 28.68 -15.57
N HIS A 51 11.41 28.48 -16.16
CA HIS A 51 12.65 29.21 -15.86
C HIS A 51 12.98 29.23 -14.36
N ILE A 52 12.77 28.08 -13.68
CA ILE A 52 13.00 27.94 -12.25
C ILE A 52 14.42 27.44 -11.96
N ASN A 53 14.90 27.75 -10.76
CA ASN A 53 16.19 27.26 -10.31
C ASN A 53 16.08 25.85 -9.69
N ASN A 54 17.22 25.22 -9.42
CA ASN A 54 17.29 23.88 -8.85
C ASN A 54 16.68 23.79 -7.44
N PHE A 55 16.67 24.88 -6.68
CA PHE A 55 16.03 24.91 -5.35
C PHE A 55 14.51 24.81 -5.48
N GLU A 56 13.90 25.54 -6.40
CA GLU A 56 12.46 25.46 -6.65
C GLU A 56 12.04 24.10 -7.21
N ALA A 57 12.84 23.55 -8.11
CA ALA A 57 12.64 22.21 -8.64
C ALA A 57 12.69 21.14 -7.51
N GLY A 58 13.68 21.26 -6.61
CA GLY A 58 13.77 20.42 -5.42
C GLY A 58 12.57 20.61 -4.47
N ALA A 59 12.07 21.85 -4.32
CA ALA A 59 10.90 22.13 -3.52
C ALA A 59 9.63 21.46 -4.09
N ILE A 60 9.43 21.48 -5.42
CA ILE A 60 8.32 20.75 -6.08
C ILE A 60 8.39 19.24 -5.75
N ALA A 61 9.57 18.66 -5.87
CA ALA A 61 9.76 17.23 -5.55
C ALA A 61 9.50 16.93 -4.06
N SER A 62 9.96 17.80 -3.16
CA SER A 62 9.87 17.62 -1.70
C SER A 62 8.44 17.75 -1.16
N MET A 63 7.56 18.55 -1.78
CA MET A 63 6.17 18.68 -1.36
C MET A 63 5.42 17.36 -1.38
N PHE A 64 5.76 16.46 -2.30
CA PHE A 64 5.22 15.11 -2.31
C PHE A 64 5.54 14.37 -1.01
N PHE A 65 6.80 14.35 -0.58
CA PHE A 65 7.22 13.61 0.62
C PHE A 65 6.60 14.17 1.89
N LEU A 66 6.38 15.48 1.96
CA LEU A 66 5.68 16.13 3.07
C LEU A 66 4.24 15.60 3.19
N GLY A 67 3.48 15.65 2.09
CA GLY A 67 2.11 15.12 2.07
C GLY A 67 2.05 13.63 2.39
N TYR A 68 2.96 12.86 1.80
CA TYR A 68 3.08 11.43 2.03
C TYR A 68 3.32 11.07 3.49
N ALA A 69 4.28 11.72 4.15
CA ALA A 69 4.59 11.46 5.55
C ALA A 69 3.42 11.81 6.48
N VAL A 70 2.79 12.96 6.26
CA VAL A 70 1.65 13.42 7.08
C VAL A 70 0.45 12.48 6.97
N SER A 71 0.18 11.92 5.79
CA SER A 71 -1.01 11.07 5.57
C SER A 71 -0.87 9.64 6.07
N GLN A 72 0.35 9.13 6.27
CA GLN A 72 0.56 7.73 6.69
C GLN A 72 0.01 7.43 8.09
N ILE A 73 0.19 8.37 9.04
CA ILE A 73 -0.27 8.16 10.42
C ILE A 73 -1.80 8.07 10.50
N PRO A 74 -2.58 9.03 9.96
CA PRO A 74 -4.03 8.91 9.92
C PRO A 74 -4.53 7.67 9.16
N ALA A 75 -3.82 7.29 8.08
CA ALA A 75 -4.19 6.14 7.27
C ALA A 75 -4.27 4.83 8.07
N GLY A 76 -3.32 4.59 8.99
CA GLY A 76 -3.33 3.43 9.86
C GLY A 76 -4.62 3.32 10.68
N PHE A 77 -5.09 4.43 11.27
CA PHE A 77 -6.33 4.46 12.04
C PHE A 77 -7.59 4.24 11.18
N PHE A 78 -7.62 4.83 9.98
CA PHE A 78 -8.74 4.65 9.06
C PHE A 78 -8.83 3.20 8.57
N ILE A 79 -7.70 2.56 8.25
CA ILE A 79 -7.65 1.16 7.82
C ILE A 79 -8.13 0.23 8.94
N ALA A 80 -7.69 0.47 10.18
CA ALA A 80 -8.13 -0.32 11.33
C ALA A 80 -9.65 -0.26 11.55
N LYS A 81 -10.28 0.89 11.28
CA LYS A 81 -11.73 1.08 11.49
C LYS A 81 -12.58 0.65 10.29
N ARG A 82 -12.18 0.95 9.06
CA ARG A 82 -13.00 0.78 7.85
C ARG A 82 -12.52 -0.29 6.89
N GLY A 83 -11.38 -0.93 7.21
CA GLY A 83 -10.76 -1.92 6.33
C GLY A 83 -9.98 -1.31 5.17
N THR A 84 -9.40 -2.19 4.34
CA THR A 84 -8.46 -1.79 3.29
C THR A 84 -9.10 -1.48 1.95
N ARG A 85 -10.23 -2.13 1.62
CA ARG A 85 -10.85 -2.06 0.29
C ARG A 85 -11.14 -0.64 -0.20
N GLY A 86 -11.94 0.10 0.57
CA GLY A 86 -12.39 1.43 0.18
C GLY A 86 -11.28 2.47 0.27
N LEU A 87 -10.47 2.42 1.33
CA LEU A 87 -9.43 3.42 1.53
C LEU A 87 -8.30 3.28 0.51
N VAL A 88 -7.87 2.05 0.17
CA VAL A 88 -6.86 1.82 -0.86
C VAL A 88 -7.39 2.24 -2.23
N SER A 89 -8.63 1.87 -2.58
CA SER A 89 -9.22 2.31 -3.85
C SER A 89 -9.32 3.84 -3.95
N LEU A 90 -9.74 4.51 -2.87
CA LEU A 90 -9.80 5.97 -2.81
C LEU A 90 -8.40 6.59 -2.93
N SER A 91 -7.41 6.00 -2.29
CA SER A 91 -6.01 6.42 -2.37
C SER A 91 -5.50 6.33 -3.81
N ILE A 92 -5.74 5.18 -4.49
CA ILE A 92 -5.33 4.98 -5.88
C ILE A 92 -6.01 5.98 -6.80
N PHE A 93 -7.31 6.17 -6.67
CA PHE A 93 -8.06 7.15 -7.45
C PHE A 93 -7.55 8.58 -7.18
N GLY A 94 -7.33 8.92 -5.91
CA GLY A 94 -6.86 10.23 -5.49
C GLY A 94 -5.48 10.57 -6.09
N PHE A 95 -4.49 9.68 -5.94
CA PHE A 95 -3.17 9.97 -6.49
C PHE A 95 -3.19 9.99 -8.03
N SER A 96 -3.99 9.14 -8.68
CA SER A 96 -4.14 9.19 -10.14
C SER A 96 -4.79 10.49 -10.62
N ALA A 97 -5.77 11.00 -9.88
CA ALA A 97 -6.38 12.30 -10.16
C ALA A 97 -5.38 13.46 -10.00
N PHE A 98 -4.56 13.44 -8.95
CA PHE A 98 -3.50 14.43 -8.77
C PHE A 98 -2.39 14.30 -9.81
N THR A 99 -2.05 13.07 -10.25
CA THR A 99 -1.15 12.84 -11.38
C THR A 99 -1.71 13.45 -12.66
N TRP A 100 -2.99 13.25 -12.95
CA TRP A 100 -3.66 13.92 -14.06
C TRP A 100 -3.58 15.45 -13.95
N LEU A 101 -3.88 15.99 -12.77
CA LEU A 101 -3.83 17.44 -12.51
C LEU A 101 -2.43 18.01 -12.71
N MET A 102 -1.33 17.27 -12.46
CA MET A 102 0.03 17.72 -12.78
C MET A 102 0.19 18.14 -14.24
N GLY A 103 -0.48 17.45 -15.17
CA GLY A 103 -0.44 17.79 -16.59
C GLY A 103 -1.21 19.06 -16.96
N THR A 104 -2.10 19.55 -16.11
CA THR A 104 -2.94 20.74 -16.39
C THR A 104 -2.40 22.03 -15.78
N VAL A 105 -1.46 21.93 -14.83
CA VAL A 105 -0.97 23.08 -14.08
C VAL A 105 -0.01 23.94 -14.91
N SER A 106 -0.17 25.25 -14.84
CA SER A 106 0.61 26.27 -15.54
C SER A 106 1.39 27.21 -14.61
N SER A 107 1.53 26.87 -13.32
CA SER A 107 2.28 27.67 -12.34
C SER A 107 3.11 26.80 -11.39
N VAL A 108 4.26 27.31 -10.98
CA VAL A 108 5.16 26.64 -10.02
C VAL A 108 4.47 26.39 -8.67
N PHE A 109 3.68 27.36 -8.21
CA PHE A 109 2.92 27.21 -6.97
C PHE A 109 1.87 26.11 -7.09
N GLY A 110 1.16 26.03 -8.22
CA GLY A 110 0.21 24.97 -8.52
C GLY A 110 0.87 23.59 -8.55
N LEU A 111 2.06 23.47 -9.16
CA LEU A 111 2.83 22.22 -9.15
C LEU A 111 3.17 21.77 -7.72
N LYS A 112 3.59 22.69 -6.84
CA LYS A 112 3.86 22.40 -5.41
C LYS A 112 2.59 21.90 -4.69
N LEU A 113 1.44 22.55 -4.90
CA LEU A 113 0.16 22.16 -4.29
C LEU A 113 -0.32 20.79 -4.79
N VAL A 114 -0.27 20.55 -6.09
CA VAL A 114 -0.69 19.27 -6.66
C VAL A 114 0.23 18.14 -6.18
N ARG A 115 1.53 18.39 -6.05
CA ARG A 115 2.49 17.44 -5.46
C ARG A 115 2.19 17.14 -4.00
N LEU A 116 1.83 18.14 -3.21
CA LEU A 116 1.39 17.93 -1.82
C LEU A 116 0.12 17.04 -1.77
N GLY A 117 -0.87 17.36 -2.61
CA GLY A 117 -2.12 16.58 -2.72
C GLY A 117 -1.87 15.15 -3.18
N LEU A 118 -0.96 14.95 -4.14
CA LEU A 118 -0.54 13.64 -4.60
C LEU A 118 0.05 12.83 -3.45
N GLY A 119 0.99 13.40 -2.69
CA GLY A 119 1.58 12.75 -1.51
C GLY A 119 0.55 12.39 -0.45
N LEU A 120 -0.38 13.32 -0.12
CA LEU A 120 -1.47 13.07 0.82
C LEU A 120 -2.37 11.91 0.39
N SER A 121 -2.68 11.82 -0.89
CA SER A 121 -3.52 10.75 -1.44
C SER A 121 -2.79 9.41 -1.52
N GLU A 122 -1.47 9.41 -1.75
CA GLU A 122 -0.67 8.22 -1.94
C GLU A 122 -0.26 7.54 -0.63
N GLY A 123 -0.02 8.31 0.45
CA GLY A 123 0.47 7.78 1.73
C GLY A 123 -0.37 6.66 2.34
N PRO A 124 -1.70 6.64 2.23
CA PRO A 124 -2.53 5.53 2.71
C PRO A 124 -2.34 4.22 1.93
N CYS A 125 -1.89 4.27 0.67
CA CYS A 125 -1.79 3.11 -0.21
C CYS A 125 -0.86 2.01 0.35
N PRO A 126 0.43 2.23 0.65
CA PRO A 126 1.32 1.18 1.13
C PRO A 126 0.88 0.59 2.47
N VAL A 127 0.31 1.40 3.37
CA VAL A 127 -0.24 0.93 4.65
C VAL A 127 -1.40 -0.04 4.40
N GLY A 128 -2.28 0.30 3.45
CA GLY A 128 -3.40 -0.55 3.04
C GLY A 128 -2.96 -1.84 2.35
N LEU A 129 -1.95 -1.77 1.47
CA LEU A 129 -1.40 -2.95 0.79
C LEU A 129 -0.76 -3.92 1.78
N ALA A 130 0.05 -3.43 2.72
CA ALA A 130 0.64 -4.24 3.79
C ALA A 130 -0.43 -4.88 4.68
N SER A 131 -1.47 -4.13 5.05
CA SER A 131 -2.62 -4.65 5.80
C SER A 131 -3.39 -5.72 5.00
N THR A 132 -3.52 -5.56 3.68
CA THR A 132 -4.15 -6.55 2.80
C THR A 132 -3.33 -7.85 2.76
N ILE A 133 -2.00 -7.77 2.64
CA ILE A 133 -1.13 -8.96 2.74
C ILE A 133 -1.35 -9.66 4.07
N ASN A 134 -1.40 -8.91 5.18
CA ASN A 134 -1.67 -9.48 6.50
C ASN A 134 -3.01 -10.21 6.59
N ASN A 135 -4.03 -9.74 5.87
CA ASN A 135 -5.36 -10.32 5.87
C ASN A 135 -5.53 -11.51 4.91
N TRP A 136 -4.80 -11.54 3.81
CA TRP A 136 -5.01 -12.51 2.73
C TRP A 136 -4.02 -13.67 2.74
N PHE A 137 -2.89 -13.54 3.43
CA PHE A 137 -1.83 -14.56 3.41
C PHE A 137 -1.64 -15.21 4.77
N PRO A 138 -1.47 -16.56 4.81
CA PRO A 138 -1.05 -17.25 6.01
C PRO A 138 0.38 -16.81 6.39
N PRO A 139 0.77 -16.91 7.68
CA PRO A 139 2.09 -16.45 8.16
C PRO A 139 3.29 -17.00 7.38
N LYS A 140 3.20 -18.23 6.93
CA LYS A 140 4.27 -18.89 6.14
C LYS A 140 4.52 -18.25 4.78
N GLU A 141 3.50 -17.63 4.17
CA GLU A 141 3.57 -17.02 2.84
C GLU A 141 3.71 -15.49 2.88
N LYS A 142 3.51 -14.86 4.05
CA LYS A 142 3.59 -13.39 4.20
C LYS A 142 4.93 -12.82 3.75
N ALA A 143 6.03 -13.46 4.09
CA ALA A 143 7.37 -13.01 3.71
C ALA A 143 7.52 -12.97 2.18
N THR A 144 7.09 -14.03 1.50
CA THR A 144 7.11 -14.11 0.03
C THR A 144 6.20 -13.07 -0.60
N ALA A 145 4.96 -12.93 -0.10
CA ALA A 145 4.02 -11.91 -0.58
C ALA A 145 4.56 -10.49 -0.39
N THR A 146 5.21 -10.21 0.75
CA THR A 146 5.87 -8.93 1.01
C THR A 146 7.07 -8.73 0.08
N GLY A 147 7.85 -9.77 -0.21
CA GLY A 147 8.95 -9.71 -1.18
C GLY A 147 8.48 -9.34 -2.58
N VAL A 148 7.40 -9.96 -3.06
CA VAL A 148 6.76 -9.63 -4.35
C VAL A 148 6.24 -8.18 -4.35
N TYR A 149 5.59 -7.76 -3.28
CA TYR A 149 5.14 -6.37 -3.12
C TYR A 149 6.30 -5.37 -3.20
N ILE A 150 7.40 -5.62 -2.48
CA ILE A 150 8.59 -4.76 -2.50
C ILE A 150 9.29 -4.79 -3.87
N ALA A 151 9.31 -5.91 -4.58
CA ALA A 151 9.91 -6.00 -5.91
C ALA A 151 9.31 -5.00 -6.91
N ALA A 152 8.05 -4.61 -6.75
CA ALA A 152 7.41 -3.56 -7.55
C ALA A 152 8.14 -2.21 -7.46
N THR A 153 8.82 -1.91 -6.33
CA THR A 153 9.59 -0.68 -6.14
C THR A 153 10.81 -0.58 -7.05
N MET A 154 11.34 -1.74 -7.45
CA MET A 154 12.49 -1.80 -8.37
C MET A 154 12.05 -1.84 -9.84
N PHE A 155 10.89 -2.42 -10.10
CA PHE A 155 10.35 -2.58 -11.44
C PHE A 155 10.00 -1.22 -12.10
N ALA A 156 9.30 -0.37 -11.38
CA ALA A 156 8.87 0.94 -11.91
C ALA A 156 10.06 1.86 -12.29
N PRO A 157 11.10 2.06 -11.45
CA PRO A 157 12.25 2.90 -11.80
C PRO A 157 13.06 2.44 -13.01
N ILE A 158 12.95 1.18 -13.40
CA ILE A 158 13.64 0.66 -14.60
C ILE A 158 12.87 1.06 -15.87
N ILE A 159 11.54 0.95 -15.86
CA ILE A 159 10.71 1.11 -17.06
C ILE A 159 10.23 2.57 -17.23
N VAL A 160 9.92 3.23 -16.12
CA VAL A 160 9.25 4.54 -16.17
C VAL A 160 10.11 5.67 -16.75
N PRO A 161 11.40 5.87 -16.37
CA PRO A 161 12.17 6.99 -16.88
C PRO A 161 12.33 6.96 -18.41
N PRO A 162 12.74 5.86 -19.06
CA PRO A 162 12.86 5.85 -20.51
C PRO A 162 11.51 6.08 -21.21
N LEU A 163 10.41 5.51 -20.67
CA LEU A 163 9.07 5.73 -21.23
C LEU A 163 8.62 7.19 -21.05
N ALA A 164 8.84 7.77 -19.87
CA ALA A 164 8.48 9.15 -19.58
C ALA A 164 9.26 10.14 -20.45
N VAL A 165 10.57 9.93 -20.65
CA VAL A 165 11.38 10.77 -21.53
C VAL A 165 10.91 10.64 -22.98
N TRP A 166 10.63 9.43 -23.45
CA TRP A 166 10.10 9.22 -24.79
C TRP A 166 8.78 9.98 -25.03
N ILE A 167 7.84 9.89 -24.09
CA ILE A 167 6.56 10.62 -24.15
C ILE A 167 6.83 12.14 -24.11
N ALA A 168 7.71 12.60 -23.20
CA ALA A 168 7.98 14.01 -23.00
C ALA A 168 8.59 14.67 -24.24
N VAL A 169 9.50 13.99 -24.92
CA VAL A 169 10.14 14.48 -26.15
C VAL A 169 9.17 14.47 -27.33
N THR A 170 8.28 13.46 -27.42
CA THR A 170 7.39 13.29 -28.58
C THR A 170 6.14 14.16 -28.49
N TRP A 171 5.51 14.22 -27.31
CA TRP A 171 4.21 14.89 -27.12
C TRP A 171 4.22 16.00 -26.07
N GLY A 172 5.37 16.19 -25.39
CA GLY A 172 5.52 17.14 -24.30
C GLY A 172 5.33 16.49 -22.92
N TRP A 173 5.99 17.11 -21.92
CA TRP A 173 6.05 16.56 -20.56
C TRP A 173 4.69 16.41 -19.86
N ARG A 174 3.69 17.24 -20.22
CA ARG A 174 2.33 17.14 -19.67
C ARG A 174 1.66 15.82 -19.99
N TRP A 175 1.90 15.29 -21.19
CA TRP A 175 1.36 14.01 -21.61
C TRP A 175 1.88 12.82 -20.81
N VAL A 176 3.05 12.95 -20.19
CA VAL A 176 3.55 11.94 -19.26
C VAL A 176 2.55 11.74 -18.13
N PHE A 177 2.10 12.81 -17.50
CA PHE A 177 1.17 12.74 -16.38
C PHE A 177 -0.21 12.21 -16.79
N PHE A 178 -0.73 12.64 -17.94
CA PHE A 178 -1.99 12.12 -18.45
C PHE A 178 -1.90 10.61 -18.73
N SER A 179 -0.83 10.16 -19.36
CA SER A 179 -0.62 8.76 -19.70
C SER A 179 -0.47 7.86 -18.46
N PHE A 180 0.24 8.33 -17.42
CA PHE A 180 0.45 7.55 -16.20
C PHE A 180 -0.78 7.57 -15.27
N ALA A 181 -1.64 8.56 -15.34
CA ALA A 181 -2.88 8.61 -14.56
C ALA A 181 -3.91 7.54 -14.98
N ILE A 182 -3.99 7.22 -16.27
CA ILE A 182 -4.99 6.27 -16.79
C ILE A 182 -4.86 4.87 -16.17
N PRO A 183 -3.68 4.22 -16.15
CA PRO A 183 -3.51 2.92 -15.49
C PRO A 183 -3.91 2.94 -14.03
N GLY A 184 -3.65 4.05 -13.32
CA GLY A 184 -4.03 4.22 -11.92
C GLY A 184 -5.55 4.25 -11.72
N ILE A 185 -6.28 4.98 -12.55
CA ILE A 185 -7.77 5.02 -12.49
C ILE A 185 -8.35 3.62 -12.75
N VAL A 186 -7.84 2.91 -13.76
CA VAL A 186 -8.25 1.53 -14.04
C VAL A 186 -7.94 0.62 -12.86
N ALA A 187 -6.75 0.75 -12.26
CA ALA A 187 -6.34 -0.03 -11.09
C ALA A 187 -7.21 0.27 -9.86
N ALA A 188 -7.67 1.53 -9.66
CA ALA A 188 -8.57 1.89 -8.58
C ALA A 188 -9.92 1.15 -8.68
N ILE A 189 -10.48 1.12 -9.87
CA ILE A 189 -11.74 0.41 -10.16
C ILE A 189 -11.53 -1.10 -9.99
N ALA A 190 -10.49 -1.66 -10.57
CA ALA A 190 -10.15 -3.07 -10.46
C ALA A 190 -9.93 -3.49 -9.00
N TRP A 191 -9.20 -2.69 -8.22
CA TRP A 191 -9.01 -2.93 -6.79
C TRP A 191 -10.34 -3.00 -6.05
N TYR A 192 -11.20 -2.01 -6.25
CA TYR A 192 -12.50 -1.96 -5.57
C TYR A 192 -13.39 -3.16 -5.89
N LEU A 193 -13.36 -3.63 -7.12
CA LEU A 193 -14.18 -4.77 -7.56
C LEU A 193 -13.61 -6.12 -7.09
N LEU A 194 -12.31 -6.31 -7.25
CA LEU A 194 -11.66 -7.60 -7.04
C LEU A 194 -11.19 -7.82 -5.59
N VAL A 195 -10.65 -6.78 -4.93
CA VAL A 195 -10.05 -6.95 -3.60
C VAL A 195 -11.01 -6.58 -2.51
N LYS A 196 -11.33 -7.54 -1.62
CA LYS A 196 -12.10 -7.31 -0.40
C LYS A 196 -11.18 -7.08 0.79
N SER A 197 -11.69 -6.46 1.86
CA SER A 197 -10.89 -6.22 3.07
C SER A 197 -10.48 -7.52 3.76
N LYS A 198 -11.31 -8.53 3.72
CA LYS A 198 -11.04 -9.87 4.28
C LYS A 198 -11.35 -10.95 3.25
N PRO A 199 -10.61 -12.08 3.26
CA PRO A 199 -10.89 -13.22 2.38
C PRO A 199 -12.32 -13.78 2.53
N SER A 200 -12.87 -13.76 3.76
CA SER A 200 -14.23 -14.23 4.06
C SER A 200 -15.34 -13.40 3.43
N GLU A 201 -15.05 -12.17 3.00
CA GLU A 201 -16.01 -11.28 2.33
C GLU A 201 -16.04 -11.49 0.81
N SER A 202 -15.12 -12.32 0.28
CA SER A 202 -14.97 -12.54 -1.16
C SER A 202 -15.72 -13.79 -1.60
N GLY A 203 -16.66 -13.62 -2.53
CA GLY A 203 -17.35 -14.75 -3.16
C GLY A 203 -16.48 -15.60 -4.11
N PHE A 204 -15.23 -15.15 -4.37
CA PHE A 204 -14.28 -15.87 -5.24
C PHE A 204 -13.35 -16.80 -4.48
N VAL A 205 -13.36 -16.78 -3.14
CA VAL A 205 -12.53 -17.60 -2.27
C VAL A 205 -13.30 -18.86 -1.87
N SER A 206 -12.72 -20.02 -2.12
CA SER A 206 -13.30 -21.29 -1.68
C SER A 206 -13.16 -21.49 -0.17
N GLN A 207 -14.06 -22.29 0.42
CA GLN A 207 -13.99 -22.64 1.84
C GLN A 207 -12.66 -23.34 2.20
N SER A 208 -12.10 -24.11 1.28
CA SER A 208 -10.80 -24.77 1.46
C SER A 208 -9.63 -23.77 1.53
N GLU A 209 -9.63 -22.71 0.69
CA GLU A 209 -8.62 -21.64 0.76
C GLU A 209 -8.76 -20.84 2.04
N LEU A 210 -10.00 -20.52 2.44
CA LEU A 210 -10.28 -19.82 3.68
C LEU A 210 -9.82 -20.59 4.92
N ALA A 211 -10.06 -21.91 4.94
CA ALA A 211 -9.61 -22.79 6.01
C ALA A 211 -8.06 -22.83 6.08
N GLU A 212 -7.37 -22.88 4.93
CA GLU A 212 -5.91 -22.85 4.86
C GLU A 212 -5.32 -21.57 5.45
N ILE A 213 -5.91 -20.41 5.11
CA ILE A 213 -5.50 -19.11 5.64
C ILE A 213 -5.70 -19.05 7.16
N ASN A 214 -6.84 -19.53 7.66
CA ASN A 214 -7.20 -19.47 9.09
C ASN A 214 -6.37 -20.47 9.91
N ALA A 215 -6.20 -21.70 9.46
CA ALA A 215 -5.39 -22.71 10.14
C ALA A 215 -3.93 -22.26 10.29
N GLY A 216 -3.37 -21.60 9.26
CA GLY A 216 -2.05 -21.01 9.33
C GLY A 216 -1.93 -19.92 10.40
N ARG A 217 -2.98 -19.12 10.62
CA ARG A 217 -3.02 -18.07 11.65
C ARG A 217 -3.13 -18.65 13.05
N GLU A 218 -3.98 -19.63 13.26
CA GLU A 218 -4.15 -20.30 14.56
C GLU A 218 -2.86 -20.99 15.00
N SER A 219 -2.20 -21.72 14.10
CA SER A 219 -0.91 -22.34 14.35
C SER A 219 0.16 -21.31 14.74
N HIS A 220 0.22 -20.16 14.05
CA HIS A 220 1.16 -19.10 14.38
C HIS A 220 0.85 -18.44 15.73
N ASN A 221 -0.42 -18.16 16.02
CA ASN A 221 -0.82 -17.58 17.31
C ASN A 221 -0.50 -18.50 18.48
N ASN A 222 -0.67 -19.81 18.30
CA ASN A 222 -0.33 -20.80 19.33
C ASN A 222 1.19 -20.86 19.55
N SER A 223 1.99 -20.86 18.50
CA SER A 223 3.47 -20.82 18.64
C SER A 223 3.97 -19.52 19.26
N VAL A 224 3.35 -18.36 18.97
CA VAL A 224 3.69 -17.10 19.62
C VAL A 224 3.32 -17.12 21.10
N ARG A 225 2.14 -17.66 21.47
CA ARG A 225 1.74 -17.82 22.87
C ARG A 225 2.72 -18.73 23.64
N GLU A 226 3.12 -19.85 23.04
CA GLU A 226 4.08 -20.76 23.61
C GLU A 226 5.46 -20.11 23.81
N ASN A 227 5.93 -19.36 22.83
CA ASN A 227 7.17 -18.59 22.94
C ASN A 227 7.10 -17.47 24.01
N ILE A 228 5.95 -16.82 24.20
CA ILE A 228 5.76 -15.84 25.27
C ILE A 228 5.84 -16.52 26.63
N LEU A 229 5.25 -17.71 26.80
CA LEU A 229 5.34 -18.50 28.03
C LEU A 229 6.77 -18.96 28.34
N ILE A 230 7.57 -19.25 27.30
CA ILE A 230 8.99 -19.59 27.44
C ILE A 230 9.80 -18.33 27.80
N ALA A 231 9.49 -17.18 27.21
CA ALA A 231 10.15 -15.90 27.49
C ALA A 231 9.91 -15.44 28.95
N ASP A 232 8.77 -15.77 29.55
CA ASP A 232 8.52 -15.49 30.99
C ASP A 232 9.47 -16.24 31.93
N ARG A 233 10.18 -17.29 31.48
CA ARG A 233 11.25 -17.92 32.25
C ARG A 233 12.51 -17.06 32.42
N PHE A 234 12.70 -16.03 31.62
CA PHE A 234 13.86 -15.13 31.68
C PHE A 234 13.53 -13.73 32.21
N THR A 235 12.49 -13.60 33.03
CA THR A 235 12.03 -12.32 33.62
C THR A 235 13.10 -11.57 34.41
N TRP A 236 14.13 -12.26 34.92
CA TRP A 236 15.27 -11.64 35.56
C TRP A 236 16.15 -10.83 34.60
N LEU A 237 16.31 -11.31 33.33
CA LEU A 237 17.02 -10.57 32.28
C LEU A 237 16.24 -9.33 31.88
N ASP A 238 14.91 -9.39 31.80
CA ASP A 238 14.04 -8.24 31.48
C ASP A 238 14.15 -7.14 32.53
N LYS A 239 14.39 -7.52 33.83
CA LYS A 239 14.67 -6.56 34.90
C LYS A 239 16.04 -5.88 34.75
N ILE A 240 17.05 -6.61 34.28
CA ILE A 240 18.40 -6.07 34.03
C ILE A 240 18.40 -5.13 32.82
N ILE A 241 17.73 -5.52 31.72
CA ILE A 241 17.68 -4.75 30.46
C ILE A 241 16.64 -3.62 30.51
N ARG A 242 15.87 -3.53 31.62
CA ARG A 242 14.76 -2.56 31.78
C ARG A 242 13.73 -2.58 30.66
N VAL A 243 13.41 -3.74 30.11
CA VAL A 243 12.36 -3.90 29.10
C VAL A 243 11.01 -3.57 29.75
N LYS A 244 10.41 -2.44 29.37
CA LYS A 244 9.05 -2.11 29.78
C LYS A 244 8.06 -2.87 28.91
N LYS A 245 7.19 -3.70 29.51
CA LYS A 245 6.04 -4.28 28.82
C LYS A 245 5.13 -3.12 28.39
N MET A 246 5.02 -2.90 27.09
CA MET A 246 4.13 -1.86 26.55
C MET A 246 2.70 -2.37 26.52
N ALA A 247 1.76 -1.56 27.02
CA ALA A 247 0.35 -1.76 26.73
C ALA A 247 0.07 -1.46 25.23
N PRO A 248 -0.85 -2.18 24.58
CA PRO A 248 -1.22 -1.90 23.19
C PRO A 248 -1.77 -0.46 23.10
N ILE A 249 -1.30 0.27 22.08
CA ILE A 249 -1.72 1.66 21.83
C ILE A 249 -2.96 1.61 20.94
N ASP A 250 -4.13 1.71 21.54
CA ASP A 250 -5.41 1.60 20.84
C ASP A 250 -5.96 2.96 20.34
N THR A 251 -5.30 4.07 20.67
CA THR A 251 -5.81 5.41 20.39
C THR A 251 -4.71 6.33 19.85
N ALA A 252 -5.05 7.20 18.89
CA ALA A 252 -4.12 8.22 18.35
C ALA A 252 -3.49 9.09 19.47
N LYS A 253 -4.26 9.42 20.52
CA LYS A 253 -3.81 10.18 21.68
C LYS A 253 -2.75 9.42 22.49
N GLY A 254 -2.85 8.09 22.56
CA GLY A 254 -1.86 7.23 23.22
C GLY A 254 -0.53 7.20 22.48
N LEU A 255 -0.53 7.35 21.15
CA LEU A 255 0.68 7.39 20.34
C LEU A 255 1.56 8.62 20.68
N PHE A 256 0.93 9.80 20.81
CA PHE A 256 1.63 11.05 21.13
C PHE A 256 1.94 11.23 22.63
N THR A 257 1.29 10.45 23.51
CA THR A 257 1.52 10.53 24.97
C THR A 257 2.50 9.46 25.46
N SER A 258 2.87 8.52 24.61
CA SER A 258 3.80 7.44 24.97
C SER A 258 5.24 7.97 25.04
N LYS A 259 5.83 7.99 26.24
CA LYS A 259 7.23 8.39 26.50
C LYS A 259 8.28 7.54 25.77
N ASN A 260 7.87 6.53 24.99
CA ASN A 260 8.77 5.60 24.32
C ASN A 260 8.91 5.91 22.81
N ILE A 261 8.25 6.96 22.31
CA ILE A 261 8.35 7.44 20.93
C ILE A 261 9.15 8.76 20.88
N LEU A 262 9.35 9.41 22.01
CA LEU A 262 10.24 10.55 22.23
C LEU A 262 11.53 10.07 22.90
#